data_5d773e2069450253653cf4a0a0c283e2
#
_entry.id   5d773e2069450253653cf4a0a0c283e2
#
_cell.length_a   1.000
_cell.length_b   1.000
_cell.length_c   1.000
_cell.angle_alpha   90.00
_cell.angle_beta   90.00
_cell.angle_gamma   90.00
#
_symmetry.space_group_name_H-M   'P 1'
#
loop_
_entity.id
_entity.type
_entity.pdbx_description
1 polymer ?
#
loop_
_entity_poly.entity_id
_entity_poly.type
_entity_poly.pdbx_seq_one_letter_code
_entity_poly.pdbx_strand_id
1 'polypeptide(L)'
;TLHPRHRDSGWLLVTKGAPEGLLPLCDSFPSLPSDSAHVNQPGDLRSEPSVQRGAWMALAQGLASQGLRVLAFAQRRWPADMPLDTLRQLDSNQAEAQLELLGLIGLIDPPRPEAAQAVAQCRAAGITPVMITGDHPATALAIARQLGIVEDRTASPHDRALVLTGPELARLDDTQLAAMAPSCRVYARVDPAQKVRIVDALQSSGAYVAMTGDGVNDAPALQRADIGVAMGRSGTDVAREAAALVLLDDRFATIVAAVREGRRIFDNIRKFVRYALTGNSAEIWLLFLAPLLGMPLPL
;
A
#
# COMPACT_ATOMS: atom_id res chain seq x y z
N THR A 1 26.39 -3.94 8.50
CA THR A 1 27.43 -3.04 9.10
C THR A 1 28.50 -3.87 9.77
N LEU A 2 29.79 -3.50 9.59
CA LEU A 2 30.96 -4.17 10.16
C LEU A 2 31.46 -3.39 11.38
N HIS A 3 31.65 -4.09 12.51
CA HIS A 3 32.04 -3.50 13.80
C HIS A 3 33.27 -4.23 14.41
N PRO A 4 34.26 -3.49 14.96
CA PRO A 4 35.33 -4.11 15.78
C PRO A 4 34.75 -4.58 17.13
N ARG A 5 35.20 -5.75 17.62
CA ARG A 5 34.80 -6.29 18.95
C ARG A 5 35.81 -5.88 20.02
N HIS A 6 35.29 -5.26 21.07
CA HIS A 6 36.14 -4.68 22.14
C HIS A 6 36.76 -5.70 23.12
N ARG A 7 36.25 -6.95 23.21
CA ARG A 7 36.71 -7.93 24.23
C ARG A 7 37.42 -9.17 23.66
N ASP A 8 37.09 -9.54 22.40
CA ASP A 8 37.80 -10.61 21.69
C ASP A 8 38.20 -10.01 20.36
N SER A 9 39.49 -9.85 20.17
CA SER A 9 40.08 -9.32 18.94
C SER A 9 39.49 -9.99 17.69
N GLY A 10 38.59 -9.33 17.01
CA GLY A 10 37.87 -9.84 15.80
C GLY A 10 36.86 -8.86 15.29
N TRP A 11 36.16 -9.26 14.21
CA TRP A 11 35.18 -8.42 13.51
C TRP A 11 33.78 -9.03 13.59
N LEU A 12 32.78 -8.18 13.71
CA LEU A 12 31.39 -8.55 13.73
C LEU A 12 30.67 -7.85 12.55
N LEU A 13 30.12 -8.63 11.63
CA LEU A 13 29.13 -8.15 10.66
C LEU A 13 27.76 -8.33 11.27
N VAL A 14 26.96 -7.27 11.23
CA VAL A 14 25.52 -7.32 11.54
C VAL A 14 24.76 -6.91 10.28
N THR A 15 23.82 -7.73 9.87
CA THR A 15 22.94 -7.46 8.73
C THR A 15 21.48 -7.60 9.12
N LYS A 16 20.61 -6.86 8.43
CA LYS A 16 19.16 -6.94 8.59
C LYS A 16 18.49 -6.93 7.23
N GLY A 17 17.38 -7.62 7.11
CA GLY A 17 16.64 -7.68 5.86
C GLY A 17 15.27 -8.32 6.00
N ALA A 18 14.58 -8.45 4.88
CA ALA A 18 13.36 -9.24 4.81
C ALA A 18 13.68 -10.71 5.08
N PRO A 19 12.83 -11.43 5.86
CA PRO A 19 13.08 -12.83 6.19
C PRO A 19 13.35 -13.72 4.97
N GLU A 20 12.63 -13.49 3.87
CA GLU A 20 12.77 -14.24 2.63
C GLU A 20 14.15 -14.10 1.98
N GLY A 21 14.80 -12.95 2.14
CA GLY A 21 16.14 -12.69 1.63
C GLY A 21 17.23 -13.12 2.59
N LEU A 22 17.03 -12.96 3.92
CA LEU A 22 18.08 -13.16 4.90
C LEU A 22 18.19 -14.60 5.43
N LEU A 23 17.04 -15.28 5.66
CA LEU A 23 17.04 -16.66 6.18
C LEU A 23 17.76 -17.67 5.26
N PRO A 24 17.73 -17.56 3.92
CA PRO A 24 18.52 -18.42 3.05
C PRO A 24 20.03 -18.29 3.23
N LEU A 25 20.51 -17.17 3.72
CA LEU A 25 21.95 -16.87 3.93
C LEU A 25 22.44 -17.34 5.33
N CYS A 26 21.52 -17.85 6.17
CA CYS A 26 21.82 -18.31 7.51
C CYS A 26 22.06 -19.82 7.53
N ASP A 27 23.16 -20.22 8.18
CA ASP A 27 23.53 -21.63 8.43
C ASP A 27 23.32 -22.03 9.89
N SER A 28 23.15 -21.06 10.79
CA SER A 28 22.89 -21.26 12.22
C SER A 28 21.68 -20.46 12.68
N PHE A 29 20.85 -21.11 13.51
CA PHE A 29 19.59 -20.57 13.99
C PHE A 29 19.47 -20.74 15.50
N PRO A 30 18.97 -19.74 16.25
CA PRO A 30 18.66 -19.91 17.66
C PRO A 30 17.43 -20.81 17.85
N SER A 31 17.25 -21.30 19.08
CA SER A 31 16.03 -22.04 19.45
C SER A 31 14.80 -21.16 19.24
N LEU A 32 13.71 -21.76 18.73
CA LEU A 32 12.44 -21.05 18.61
C LEU A 32 11.91 -20.64 19.98
N PRO A 33 11.23 -19.48 20.11
CA PRO A 33 10.55 -19.10 21.33
C PRO A 33 9.54 -20.14 21.76
N SER A 34 9.54 -20.52 23.04
CA SER A 34 8.65 -21.56 23.61
C SER A 34 7.16 -21.22 23.54
N ASP A 35 6.80 -19.94 23.38
CA ASP A 35 5.42 -19.46 23.30
C ASP A 35 4.82 -19.43 21.88
N SER A 36 5.54 -19.93 20.88
CA SER A 36 5.00 -20.04 19.52
C SER A 36 4.01 -21.19 19.44
N ALA A 37 2.75 -20.93 19.79
CA ALA A 37 1.63 -21.88 19.88
C ALA A 37 1.21 -22.57 18.55
N HIS A 38 2.00 -22.45 17.49
CA HIS A 38 1.69 -23.00 16.17
C HIS A 38 2.73 -24.00 15.63
N VAL A 39 3.73 -24.39 16.43
CA VAL A 39 4.67 -25.44 16.05
C VAL A 39 4.47 -26.65 16.98
N ASN A 40 3.52 -27.50 16.63
CA ASN A 40 3.42 -28.83 17.23
C ASN A 40 4.62 -29.65 16.80
N GLN A 41 5.68 -29.69 17.63
CA GLN A 41 6.44 -30.90 18.00
C GLN A 41 7.62 -30.53 18.89
N PRO A 42 7.73 -31.09 20.11
CA PRO A 42 8.96 -31.10 20.87
C PRO A 42 9.78 -32.29 20.37
N GLY A 43 10.49 -32.12 19.28
CA GLY A 43 11.48 -33.08 18.76
C GLY A 43 12.83 -32.38 18.71
N ASP A 44 13.86 -33.09 19.18
CA ASP A 44 15.27 -32.73 19.26
C ASP A 44 15.73 -31.78 18.12
N LEU A 45 15.78 -30.45 18.39
CA LEU A 45 16.08 -29.39 17.41
C LEU A 45 17.59 -29.26 17.11
N ARG A 46 18.31 -30.38 17.06
CA ARG A 46 19.56 -30.54 16.30
C ARG A 46 19.27 -30.93 14.85
N SER A 47 18.13 -30.47 14.33
CA SER A 47 17.65 -30.71 12.98
C SER A 47 18.47 -29.88 11.97
N GLU A 48 18.58 -30.39 10.76
CA GLU A 48 19.28 -29.76 9.64
C GLU A 48 18.89 -28.28 9.46
N PRO A 49 19.81 -27.39 9.05
CA PRO A 49 19.54 -25.96 8.85
C PRO A 49 18.32 -25.67 7.96
N SER A 50 17.99 -26.56 7.04
CA SER A 50 16.82 -26.50 6.17
C SER A 50 15.48 -26.52 6.92
N VAL A 51 15.37 -27.39 7.93
CA VAL A 51 14.18 -27.55 8.79
C VAL A 51 14.02 -26.34 9.71
N GLN A 52 15.13 -25.90 10.33
CA GLN A 52 15.13 -24.70 11.17
C GLN A 52 14.74 -23.46 10.38
N ARG A 53 15.27 -23.28 9.17
CA ARG A 53 14.90 -22.20 8.23
C ARG A 53 13.42 -22.19 7.93
N GLY A 54 12.83 -23.37 7.65
CA GLY A 54 11.38 -23.51 7.39
C GLY A 54 10.54 -23.05 8.59
N ALA A 55 10.94 -23.42 9.80
CA ALA A 55 10.24 -23.04 11.03
C ALA A 55 10.31 -21.53 11.29
N TRP A 56 11.48 -20.90 11.10
CA TRP A 56 11.66 -19.45 11.24
C TRP A 56 10.90 -18.70 10.14
N MET A 57 10.81 -19.23 8.93
CA MET A 57 10.00 -18.64 7.86
C MET A 57 8.51 -18.70 8.19
N ALA A 58 8.01 -19.83 8.74
CA ALA A 58 6.64 -19.95 9.18
C ALA A 58 6.29 -18.96 10.31
N LEU A 59 7.22 -18.77 11.28
CA LEU A 59 7.09 -17.76 12.32
C LEU A 59 7.00 -16.35 11.73
N ALA A 60 7.88 -16.01 10.77
CA ALA A 60 7.86 -14.73 10.09
C ALA A 60 6.52 -14.47 9.37
N GLN A 61 6.00 -15.49 8.68
CA GLN A 61 4.69 -15.43 8.01
C GLN A 61 3.54 -15.28 9.02
N GLY A 62 3.61 -15.99 10.16
CA GLY A 62 2.66 -15.86 11.25
C GLY A 62 2.61 -14.44 11.83
N LEU A 63 3.76 -13.81 12.06
CA LEU A 63 3.86 -12.42 12.49
C LEU A 63 3.35 -11.45 11.42
N ALA A 64 3.69 -11.68 10.15
CA ALA A 64 3.22 -10.85 9.04
C ALA A 64 1.70 -10.94 8.85
N SER A 65 1.09 -12.12 9.09
CA SER A 65 -0.37 -12.28 9.03
C SER A 65 -1.13 -11.50 10.10
N GLN A 66 -0.44 -11.10 11.19
CA GLN A 66 -0.96 -10.22 12.23
C GLN A 66 -0.79 -8.72 11.89
N GLY A 67 -0.32 -8.40 10.68
CA GLY A 67 -0.09 -7.02 10.25
C GLY A 67 1.29 -6.45 10.60
N LEU A 68 2.19 -7.29 11.13
CA LEU A 68 3.54 -6.86 11.49
C LEU A 68 4.47 -6.84 10.27
N ARG A 69 5.23 -5.77 10.12
CA ARG A 69 6.38 -5.73 9.20
C ARG A 69 7.54 -6.48 9.87
N VAL A 70 7.91 -7.63 9.34
CA VAL A 70 8.92 -8.49 9.94
C VAL A 70 10.28 -8.21 9.32
N LEU A 71 11.29 -7.99 10.19
CA LEU A 71 12.69 -7.91 9.83
C LEU A 71 13.46 -9.03 10.53
N ALA A 72 14.29 -9.72 9.76
CA ALA A 72 15.29 -10.65 10.28
C ALA A 72 16.60 -9.95 10.57
N PHE A 73 17.27 -10.37 11.62
CA PHE A 73 18.60 -9.90 12.02
C PHE A 73 19.53 -11.08 12.10
N ALA A 74 20.72 -10.94 11.50
CA ALA A 74 21.74 -11.96 11.51
C ALA A 74 23.13 -11.35 11.70
N GLN A 75 24.07 -12.17 12.12
CA GLN A 75 25.46 -11.79 12.33
C GLN A 75 26.42 -12.80 11.72
N ARG A 76 27.63 -12.34 11.44
CA ARG A 76 28.79 -13.18 11.14
C ARG A 76 29.99 -12.68 11.90
N ARG A 77 30.76 -13.61 12.46
CA ARG A 77 31.97 -13.31 13.20
C ARG A 77 33.19 -13.74 12.41
N TRP A 78 34.19 -12.87 12.34
CA TRP A 78 35.48 -13.19 11.78
C TRP A 78 36.56 -13.13 12.88
N PRO A 79 37.57 -14.00 12.79
CA PRO A 79 38.65 -14.02 13.74
C PRO A 79 39.54 -12.75 13.68
N ALA A 80 40.32 -12.53 14.71
CA ALA A 80 41.14 -11.33 14.89
C ALA A 80 42.28 -11.18 13.89
N ASP A 81 42.77 -12.30 13.41
CA ASP A 81 43.89 -12.38 12.45
C ASP A 81 43.48 -12.03 11.02
N MET A 82 42.18 -11.82 10.75
CA MET A 82 41.72 -11.40 9.45
C MET A 82 41.93 -9.89 9.23
N PRO A 83 42.72 -9.47 8.21
CA PRO A 83 42.97 -8.05 7.99
C PRO A 83 41.70 -7.31 7.56
N LEU A 84 41.52 -6.08 8.07
CA LEU A 84 40.38 -5.23 7.74
C LEU A 84 40.25 -4.96 6.22
N ASP A 85 41.37 -4.82 5.53
CA ASP A 85 41.39 -4.56 4.10
C ASP A 85 40.85 -5.75 3.29
N THR A 86 41.09 -6.99 3.77
CA THR A 86 40.49 -8.18 3.19
C THR A 86 38.97 -8.18 3.35
N LEU A 87 38.48 -7.80 4.53
CA LEU A 87 37.03 -7.70 4.79
C LEU A 87 36.35 -6.61 3.99
N ARG A 88 37.05 -5.50 3.72
CA ARG A 88 36.51 -4.40 2.90
C ARG A 88 36.43 -4.74 1.41
N GLN A 89 37.22 -5.71 0.95
CA GLN A 89 37.24 -6.16 -0.45
C GLN A 89 36.19 -7.25 -0.73
N LEU A 90 35.57 -7.83 0.32
CA LEU A 90 34.48 -8.80 0.14
C LEU A 90 33.30 -8.13 -0.54
N ASP A 91 32.76 -8.77 -1.56
CA ASP A 91 31.45 -8.38 -2.09
C ASP A 91 30.31 -8.71 -1.10
N SER A 92 29.12 -8.17 -1.36
CA SER A 92 27.97 -8.39 -0.47
C SER A 92 27.62 -9.87 -0.32
N ASN A 93 27.73 -10.66 -1.39
CA ASN A 93 27.40 -12.09 -1.36
C ASN A 93 28.40 -12.90 -0.51
N GLN A 94 29.68 -12.54 -0.58
CA GLN A 94 30.74 -13.17 0.23
C GLN A 94 30.64 -12.76 1.70
N ALA A 95 30.34 -11.49 1.96
CA ALA A 95 30.23 -10.96 3.31
C ALA A 95 28.98 -11.51 4.04
N GLU A 96 27.86 -11.63 3.32
CA GLU A 96 26.57 -12.07 3.88
C GLU A 96 26.31 -13.57 3.72
N ALA A 97 27.33 -14.38 3.44
CA ALA A 97 27.24 -15.84 3.49
C ALA A 97 27.49 -16.38 4.90
N GLN A 98 26.97 -17.56 5.21
CA GLN A 98 27.20 -18.26 6.48
C GLN A 98 26.83 -17.43 7.71
N LEU A 99 25.68 -16.81 7.69
CA LEU A 99 25.19 -15.99 8.78
C LEU A 99 24.61 -16.84 9.92
N GLU A 100 24.73 -16.32 11.14
CA GLU A 100 24.02 -16.79 12.31
C GLU A 100 22.78 -15.91 12.53
N LEU A 101 21.58 -16.50 12.48
CA LEU A 101 20.36 -15.76 12.76
C LEU A 101 20.33 -15.33 14.22
N LEU A 102 20.05 -14.06 14.47
CA LEU A 102 19.83 -13.51 15.83
C LEU A 102 18.36 -13.58 16.22
N GLY A 103 17.45 -13.39 15.26
CA GLY A 103 16.02 -13.42 15.49
C GLY A 103 15.22 -12.57 14.51
N LEU A 104 13.93 -12.47 14.78
CA LEU A 104 12.98 -11.64 14.05
C LEU A 104 12.47 -10.50 14.93
N ILE A 105 12.25 -9.34 14.33
CA ILE A 105 11.57 -8.21 14.98
C ILE A 105 10.33 -7.88 14.14
N GLY A 106 9.16 -7.93 14.76
CA GLY A 106 7.91 -7.42 14.19
C GLY A 106 7.73 -5.94 14.52
N LEU A 107 7.57 -5.13 13.53
CA LEU A 107 7.25 -3.71 13.64
C LEU A 107 5.80 -3.52 13.21
N ILE A 108 5.04 -2.74 13.97
CA ILE A 108 3.68 -2.37 13.61
C ILE A 108 3.60 -0.84 13.48
N ASP A 109 3.04 -0.40 12.37
CA ASP A 109 2.55 0.96 12.20
C ASP A 109 1.03 0.87 12.12
N PRO A 110 0.32 1.06 13.25
CA PRO A 110 -1.11 0.84 13.29
C PRO A 110 -1.81 1.87 12.39
N PRO A 111 -2.86 1.47 11.66
CA PRO A 111 -3.67 2.41 10.92
C PRO A 111 -4.19 3.51 11.84
N ARG A 112 -4.31 4.73 11.32
CA ARG A 112 -4.90 5.85 12.07
C ARG A 112 -6.32 5.47 12.50
N PRO A 113 -6.74 5.75 13.74
CA PRO A 113 -8.05 5.33 14.26
C PRO A 113 -9.25 5.76 13.40
N GLU A 114 -9.14 6.97 12.79
CA GLU A 114 -10.19 7.52 11.94
C GLU A 114 -10.22 6.90 10.52
N ALA A 115 -9.20 6.18 10.11
CA ALA A 115 -9.10 5.66 8.74
C ALA A 115 -10.17 4.61 8.42
N ALA A 116 -10.47 3.72 9.36
CA ALA A 116 -11.53 2.70 9.18
C ALA A 116 -12.91 3.35 8.98
N GLN A 117 -13.23 4.39 9.78
CA GLN A 117 -14.48 5.13 9.63
C GLN A 117 -14.56 5.86 8.27
N ALA A 118 -13.45 6.46 7.84
CA ALA A 118 -13.40 7.15 6.55
C ALA A 118 -13.54 6.17 5.37
N VAL A 119 -12.93 4.98 5.45
CA VAL A 119 -13.12 3.90 4.47
C VAL A 119 -14.59 3.47 4.39
N ALA A 120 -15.25 3.27 5.55
CA ALA A 120 -16.67 2.94 5.59
C ALA A 120 -17.55 4.04 4.95
N GLN A 121 -17.24 5.31 5.20
CA GLN A 121 -17.92 6.45 4.57
C GLN A 121 -17.69 6.51 3.05
N CYS A 122 -16.47 6.23 2.56
CA CYS A 122 -16.19 6.11 1.13
C CYS A 122 -17.08 5.04 0.50
N ARG A 123 -17.14 3.84 1.09
CA ARG A 123 -17.98 2.74 0.59
C ARG A 123 -19.46 3.11 0.57
N ALA A 124 -19.97 3.73 1.62
CA ALA A 124 -21.36 4.22 1.69
C ALA A 124 -21.66 5.28 0.63
N ALA A 125 -20.64 6.05 0.20
CA ALA A 125 -20.73 7.03 -0.87
C ALA A 125 -20.55 6.43 -2.28
N GLY A 126 -20.42 5.10 -2.42
CA GLY A 126 -20.18 4.42 -3.70
C GLY A 126 -18.74 4.55 -4.21
N ILE A 127 -17.79 4.92 -3.34
CA ILE A 127 -16.36 5.00 -3.67
C ILE A 127 -15.72 3.70 -3.24
N THR A 128 -14.92 3.10 -4.12
CA THR A 128 -14.17 1.86 -3.85
C THR A 128 -12.77 2.21 -3.36
N PRO A 129 -12.45 2.01 -2.06
CA PRO A 129 -11.10 2.18 -1.55
C PRO A 129 -10.19 1.07 -2.04
N VAL A 130 -8.99 1.43 -2.47
CA VAL A 130 -7.93 0.53 -2.92
C VAL A 130 -6.66 0.86 -2.16
N MET A 131 -5.95 -0.17 -1.67
CA MET A 131 -4.67 -0.02 -0.99
C MET A 131 -3.52 -0.34 -1.94
N ILE A 132 -2.56 0.57 -2.05
CA ILE A 132 -1.31 0.39 -2.79
C ILE A 132 -0.16 0.60 -1.82
N THR A 133 0.68 -0.43 -1.63
CA THR A 133 1.78 -0.38 -0.65
C THR A 133 3.02 -1.11 -1.13
N GLY A 134 4.19 -0.71 -0.62
CA GLY A 134 5.44 -1.45 -0.76
C GLY A 134 5.58 -2.61 0.22
N ASP A 135 4.65 -2.77 1.17
CA ASP A 135 4.69 -3.79 2.21
C ASP A 135 4.45 -5.22 1.69
N HIS A 136 4.75 -6.19 2.57
CA HIS A 136 4.49 -7.60 2.30
C HIS A 136 2.99 -7.87 2.12
N PRO A 137 2.58 -8.75 1.18
CA PRO A 137 1.16 -9.03 0.89
C PRO A 137 0.34 -9.43 2.12
N ALA A 138 0.91 -10.26 3.02
CA ALA A 138 0.22 -10.67 4.24
C ALA A 138 -0.06 -9.48 5.18
N THR A 139 0.92 -8.58 5.35
CA THR A 139 0.76 -7.35 6.14
C THR A 139 -0.27 -6.42 5.52
N ALA A 140 -0.17 -6.18 4.20
CA ALA A 140 -1.11 -5.34 3.46
C ALA A 140 -2.56 -5.87 3.57
N LEU A 141 -2.74 -7.17 3.44
CA LEU A 141 -4.06 -7.80 3.56
C LEU A 141 -4.62 -7.68 4.99
N ALA A 142 -3.79 -7.89 6.02
CA ALA A 142 -4.19 -7.74 7.41
C ALA A 142 -4.66 -6.30 7.70
N ILE A 143 -3.90 -5.30 7.26
CA ILE A 143 -4.27 -3.88 7.40
C ILE A 143 -5.54 -3.56 6.59
N ALA A 144 -5.66 -4.06 5.37
CA ALA A 144 -6.84 -3.84 4.54
C ALA A 144 -8.12 -4.41 5.17
N ARG A 145 -8.03 -5.57 5.86
CA ARG A 145 -9.13 -6.13 6.66
C ARG A 145 -9.47 -5.25 7.86
N GLN A 146 -8.48 -4.82 8.64
CA GLN A 146 -8.69 -3.93 9.79
C GLN A 146 -9.37 -2.61 9.38
N LEU A 147 -9.05 -2.09 8.19
CA LEU A 147 -9.64 -0.88 7.64
C LEU A 147 -11.01 -1.11 6.98
N GLY A 148 -11.44 -2.36 6.79
CA GLY A 148 -12.68 -2.69 6.07
C GLY A 148 -12.60 -2.45 4.55
N ILE A 149 -11.39 -2.36 3.98
CA ILE A 149 -11.17 -2.33 2.51
C ILE A 149 -11.50 -3.70 1.91
N VAL A 150 -11.15 -4.76 2.62
CA VAL A 150 -11.48 -6.15 2.31
C VAL A 150 -12.38 -6.70 3.41
N GLU A 151 -13.44 -7.40 3.05
CA GLU A 151 -14.34 -8.03 4.03
C GLU A 151 -13.64 -9.22 4.70
N ASP A 152 -13.92 -9.39 6.01
CA ASP A 152 -13.40 -10.50 6.80
C ASP A 152 -14.22 -11.78 6.54
N ARG A 153 -14.19 -12.23 5.28
CA ARG A 153 -14.79 -13.52 4.90
C ARG A 153 -13.69 -14.57 4.98
N THR A 154 -13.91 -15.59 5.80
CA THR A 154 -13.07 -16.81 5.87
C THR A 154 -12.67 -17.28 4.47
N ALA A 155 -11.37 -17.27 4.21
CA ALA A 155 -10.63 -17.74 3.04
C ALA A 155 -11.47 -18.39 1.92
N SER A 156 -12.13 -17.58 1.10
CA SER A 156 -12.74 -18.04 -0.14
C SER A 156 -11.67 -18.03 -1.24
N PRO A 157 -11.71 -18.96 -2.20
CA PRO A 157 -10.83 -18.89 -3.38
C PRO A 157 -10.90 -17.54 -4.12
N HIS A 158 -11.98 -16.75 -3.93
CA HIS A 158 -12.15 -15.40 -4.45
C HIS A 158 -11.27 -14.34 -3.75
N ASP A 159 -10.76 -14.60 -2.54
CA ASP A 159 -9.89 -13.64 -1.83
C ASP A 159 -8.53 -13.46 -2.50
N ARG A 160 -8.06 -14.44 -3.27
CA ARG A 160 -6.84 -14.34 -4.08
C ARG A 160 -6.96 -13.32 -5.22
N ALA A 161 -8.15 -13.12 -5.76
CA ALA A 161 -8.41 -12.12 -6.81
C ALA A 161 -8.38 -10.67 -6.27
N LEU A 162 -8.41 -10.48 -4.96
CA LEU A 162 -8.43 -9.18 -4.32
C LEU A 162 -7.03 -8.59 -4.05
N VAL A 163 -5.97 -9.39 -4.15
CA VAL A 163 -4.58 -8.99 -3.88
C VAL A 163 -3.71 -9.28 -5.09
N LEU A 164 -2.99 -8.28 -5.58
CA LEU A 164 -1.96 -8.40 -6.61
C LEU A 164 -0.62 -7.90 -6.05
N THR A 165 0.43 -8.65 -6.35
CA THR A 165 1.80 -8.26 -5.98
C THR A 165 2.53 -7.59 -7.15
N GLY A 166 3.56 -6.79 -6.85
CA GLY A 166 4.40 -6.17 -7.88
C GLY A 166 4.96 -7.15 -8.90
N PRO A 167 5.52 -8.33 -8.51
CA PRO A 167 5.96 -9.36 -9.45
C PRO A 167 4.84 -9.95 -10.32
N GLU A 168 3.61 -10.07 -9.80
CA GLU A 168 2.45 -10.51 -10.59
C GLU A 168 2.03 -9.42 -11.58
N LEU A 169 1.97 -8.16 -11.11
CA LEU A 169 1.71 -6.98 -11.95
C LEU A 169 2.69 -6.86 -13.13
N ALA A 170 3.97 -7.16 -12.90
CA ALA A 170 4.99 -7.10 -13.94
C ALA A 170 4.79 -8.15 -15.07
N ARG A 171 4.04 -9.23 -14.81
CA ARG A 171 3.74 -10.29 -15.78
C ARG A 171 2.48 -10.03 -16.60
N LEU A 172 1.61 -9.12 -16.14
CA LEU A 172 0.37 -8.77 -16.81
C LEU A 172 0.63 -7.70 -17.89
N ASP A 173 0.02 -7.87 -19.04
CA ASP A 173 -0.12 -6.77 -19.99
C ASP A 173 -1.20 -5.77 -19.54
N ASP A 174 -1.27 -4.62 -20.19
CA ASP A 174 -2.16 -3.54 -19.75
C ASP A 174 -3.64 -3.90 -19.94
N THR A 175 -3.98 -4.75 -20.91
CA THR A 175 -5.36 -5.23 -21.15
C THR A 175 -5.78 -6.18 -20.02
N GLN A 176 -4.90 -7.11 -19.66
CA GLN A 176 -5.15 -8.05 -18.56
C GLN A 176 -5.29 -7.30 -17.23
N LEU A 177 -4.41 -6.32 -16.98
CA LEU A 177 -4.46 -5.49 -15.79
C LEU A 177 -5.75 -4.68 -15.72
N ALA A 178 -6.18 -4.04 -16.82
CA ALA A 178 -7.43 -3.29 -16.87
C ALA A 178 -8.66 -4.17 -16.59
N ALA A 179 -8.65 -5.43 -17.03
CA ALA A 179 -9.73 -6.39 -16.75
C ALA A 179 -9.78 -6.82 -15.28
N MET A 180 -8.62 -6.92 -14.59
CA MET A 180 -8.51 -7.36 -13.20
C MET A 180 -8.66 -6.21 -12.19
N ALA A 181 -8.21 -5.00 -12.54
CA ALA A 181 -8.15 -3.85 -11.65
C ALA A 181 -9.47 -3.52 -10.93
N PRO A 182 -10.66 -3.59 -11.56
CA PRO A 182 -11.93 -3.31 -10.90
C PRO A 182 -12.26 -4.25 -9.73
N SER A 183 -11.73 -5.48 -9.73
CA SER A 183 -11.93 -6.47 -8.65
C SER A 183 -10.83 -6.44 -7.61
N CYS A 184 -9.65 -5.93 -7.94
CA CYS A 184 -8.51 -5.85 -7.03
C CYS A 184 -8.71 -4.76 -5.96
N ARG A 185 -8.35 -5.07 -4.71
CA ARG A 185 -8.48 -4.14 -3.56
C ARG A 185 -7.15 -3.82 -2.90
N VAL A 186 -6.14 -4.67 -3.09
CA VAL A 186 -4.83 -4.53 -2.45
C VAL A 186 -3.74 -4.79 -3.49
N TYR A 187 -2.83 -3.85 -3.61
CA TYR A 187 -1.61 -3.99 -4.40
C TYR A 187 -0.42 -3.91 -3.46
N ALA A 188 0.35 -4.99 -3.36
CA ALA A 188 1.45 -5.15 -2.42
C ALA A 188 2.80 -5.26 -3.12
N ARG A 189 3.88 -4.79 -2.48
CA ARG A 189 5.24 -4.76 -3.05
C ARG A 189 5.32 -4.07 -4.42
N VAL A 190 4.60 -2.94 -4.52
CA VAL A 190 4.47 -2.16 -5.75
C VAL A 190 5.56 -1.11 -5.82
N ASP A 191 6.21 -1.00 -6.97
CA ASP A 191 7.16 0.08 -7.26
C ASP A 191 6.46 1.35 -7.80
N PRO A 192 7.14 2.50 -7.89
CA PRO A 192 6.53 3.75 -8.35
C PRO A 192 5.96 3.69 -9.77
N ALA A 193 6.59 2.98 -10.70
CA ALA A 193 6.12 2.86 -12.08
C ALA A 193 4.83 2.02 -12.14
N GLN A 194 4.74 0.99 -11.31
CA GLN A 194 3.55 0.14 -11.20
C GLN A 194 2.36 0.90 -10.61
N LYS A 195 2.58 1.91 -9.73
CA LYS A 195 1.50 2.77 -9.23
C LYS A 195 0.80 3.52 -10.36
N VAL A 196 1.57 4.04 -11.32
CA VAL A 196 1.03 4.70 -12.51
C VAL A 196 0.22 3.73 -13.35
N ARG A 197 0.74 2.52 -13.60
CA ARG A 197 0.02 1.48 -14.36
C ARG A 197 -1.31 1.06 -13.72
N ILE A 198 -1.37 1.02 -12.39
CA ILE A 198 -2.62 0.74 -11.65
C ILE A 198 -3.64 1.84 -11.90
N VAL A 199 -3.22 3.11 -11.82
CA VAL A 199 -4.09 4.26 -12.11
C VAL A 199 -4.61 4.19 -13.54
N ASP A 200 -3.74 3.97 -14.52
CA ASP A 200 -4.11 3.84 -15.93
C ASP A 200 -5.09 2.69 -16.17
N ALA A 201 -4.89 1.54 -15.53
CA ALA A 201 -5.76 0.38 -15.63
C ALA A 201 -7.16 0.65 -15.07
N LEU A 202 -7.25 1.33 -13.93
CA LEU A 202 -8.53 1.73 -13.33
C LEU A 202 -9.26 2.75 -14.22
N GLN A 203 -8.56 3.76 -14.74
CA GLN A 203 -9.13 4.75 -15.67
C GLN A 203 -9.59 4.09 -16.97
N SER A 204 -8.82 3.15 -17.51
CA SER A 204 -9.19 2.40 -18.73
C SER A 204 -10.43 1.52 -18.52
N SER A 205 -10.73 1.10 -17.29
CA SER A 205 -11.98 0.41 -16.93
C SER A 205 -13.19 1.34 -16.77
N GLY A 206 -13.01 2.66 -16.96
CA GLY A 206 -14.05 3.69 -16.83
C GLY A 206 -14.19 4.26 -15.42
N ALA A 207 -13.28 3.95 -14.49
CA ALA A 207 -13.31 4.51 -13.16
C ALA A 207 -12.73 5.93 -13.12
N TYR A 208 -13.30 6.79 -12.26
CA TYR A 208 -12.71 8.08 -11.90
C TYR A 208 -11.81 7.87 -10.69
N VAL A 209 -10.52 8.13 -10.84
CA VAL A 209 -9.49 7.73 -9.88
C VAL A 209 -9.00 8.93 -9.08
N ALA A 210 -9.16 8.86 -7.75
CA ALA A 210 -8.43 9.73 -6.81
C ALA A 210 -7.24 8.95 -6.24
N MET A 211 -6.03 9.49 -6.38
CA MET A 211 -4.80 8.91 -5.82
C MET A 211 -4.34 9.73 -4.63
N THR A 212 -4.02 9.07 -3.53
CA THR A 212 -3.42 9.73 -2.35
C THR A 212 -1.98 9.29 -2.18
N GLY A 213 -1.10 10.23 -1.80
CA GLY A 213 0.31 9.93 -1.56
C GLY A 213 1.02 11.03 -0.78
N ASP A 214 2.18 10.73 -0.22
CA ASP A 214 2.99 11.64 0.58
C ASP A 214 4.46 11.68 0.14
N GLY A 215 4.91 10.69 -0.63
CA GLY A 215 6.30 10.52 -1.04
C GLY A 215 6.61 11.02 -2.46
N VAL A 216 7.89 11.27 -2.71
CA VAL A 216 8.41 11.56 -4.06
C VAL A 216 8.03 10.45 -5.06
N ASN A 217 7.99 9.20 -4.58
CA ASN A 217 7.64 8.03 -5.37
C ASN A 217 6.16 7.98 -5.79
N ASP A 218 5.31 8.80 -5.18
CA ASP A 218 3.88 8.88 -5.48
C ASP A 218 3.57 9.96 -6.51
N ALA A 219 4.46 10.94 -6.68
CA ALA A 219 4.23 12.11 -7.52
C ALA A 219 3.79 11.77 -8.96
N PRO A 220 4.39 10.81 -9.67
CA PRO A 220 3.92 10.45 -11.01
C PRO A 220 2.49 9.89 -11.04
N ALA A 221 2.12 9.09 -10.02
CA ALA A 221 0.77 8.54 -9.90
C ALA A 221 -0.25 9.60 -9.45
N LEU A 222 0.15 10.55 -8.57
CA LEU A 222 -0.67 11.71 -8.19
C LEU A 222 -0.99 12.58 -9.40
N GLN A 223 0.00 12.84 -10.25
CA GLN A 223 -0.20 13.64 -11.46
C GLN A 223 -1.04 12.92 -12.52
N ARG A 224 -0.95 11.59 -12.58
CA ARG A 224 -1.66 10.77 -13.57
C ARG A 224 -3.14 10.57 -13.23
N ALA A 225 -3.49 10.54 -11.95
CA ALA A 225 -4.86 10.37 -11.47
C ALA A 225 -5.77 11.54 -11.89
N ASP A 226 -7.09 11.29 -11.95
CA ASP A 226 -8.07 12.36 -12.20
C ASP A 226 -8.04 13.40 -11.08
N ILE A 227 -7.77 12.95 -9.84
CA ILE A 227 -7.54 13.83 -8.69
C ILE A 227 -6.36 13.28 -7.88
N GLY A 228 -5.20 13.96 -7.95
CA GLY A 228 -4.08 13.71 -7.04
C GLY A 228 -4.31 14.43 -5.71
N VAL A 229 -4.11 13.75 -4.60
CA VAL A 229 -4.29 14.28 -3.24
C VAL A 229 -3.01 14.05 -2.44
N ALA A 230 -2.31 15.11 -2.06
CA ALA A 230 -1.10 15.03 -1.25
C ALA A 230 -1.34 15.37 0.21
N MET A 231 -0.54 14.76 1.09
CA MET A 231 -0.47 15.14 2.51
C MET A 231 0.26 16.47 2.67
N GLY A 232 -0.29 17.38 3.48
CA GLY A 232 0.25 18.73 3.61
C GLY A 232 1.38 18.84 4.61
N ARG A 233 1.30 18.10 5.73
CA ARG A 233 2.31 18.12 6.81
C ARG A 233 3.39 17.07 6.61
N SER A 234 3.01 15.82 6.33
CA SER A 234 3.93 14.70 6.14
C SER A 234 4.39 14.57 4.68
N GLY A 235 3.68 15.17 3.72
CA GLY A 235 3.99 15.08 2.30
C GLY A 235 5.24 15.86 1.91
N THR A 236 5.98 15.32 0.95
CA THR A 236 7.12 16.00 0.33
C THR A 236 6.66 17.15 -0.57
N ASP A 237 7.54 18.12 -0.82
CA ASP A 237 7.26 19.24 -1.74
C ASP A 237 6.88 18.71 -3.13
N VAL A 238 7.59 17.70 -3.61
CA VAL A 238 7.35 17.08 -4.92
C VAL A 238 5.95 16.46 -5.00
N ALA A 239 5.49 15.76 -3.94
CA ALA A 239 4.14 15.21 -3.89
C ALA A 239 3.08 16.32 -3.86
N ARG A 240 3.32 17.41 -3.10
CA ARG A 240 2.40 18.56 -3.03
C ARG A 240 2.29 19.31 -4.38
N GLU A 241 3.40 19.47 -5.09
CA GLU A 241 3.41 20.11 -6.42
C GLU A 241 2.72 19.27 -7.49
N ALA A 242 2.80 17.93 -7.37
CA ALA A 242 2.16 17.00 -8.30
C ALA A 242 0.65 16.83 -8.08
N ALA A 243 0.12 17.24 -6.92
CA ALA A 243 -1.25 16.99 -6.51
C ALA A 243 -2.19 18.15 -6.87
N ALA A 244 -3.44 17.81 -7.23
CA ALA A 244 -4.51 18.78 -7.45
C ALA A 244 -5.12 19.30 -6.12
N LEU A 245 -4.99 18.53 -5.03
CA LEU A 245 -5.50 18.84 -3.70
C LEU A 245 -4.44 18.55 -2.64
N VAL A 246 -4.30 19.43 -1.65
CA VAL A 246 -3.39 19.23 -0.51
C VAL A 246 -4.19 19.21 0.79
N LEU A 247 -4.04 18.15 1.58
CA LEU A 247 -4.70 17.98 2.87
C LEU A 247 -3.87 18.62 3.99
N LEU A 248 -4.27 19.77 4.48
CA LEU A 248 -3.54 20.51 5.51
C LEU A 248 -3.48 19.81 6.88
N ASP A 249 -4.39 18.89 7.13
CA ASP A 249 -4.51 18.13 8.37
C ASP A 249 -4.00 16.69 8.28
N ASP A 250 -3.57 16.24 7.09
CA ASP A 250 -3.16 14.87 6.76
C ASP A 250 -4.19 13.79 7.11
N ARG A 251 -5.49 14.15 7.13
CA ARG A 251 -6.55 13.23 7.53
C ARG A 251 -7.31 12.71 6.32
N PHE A 252 -7.32 11.39 6.14
CA PHE A 252 -8.08 10.74 5.07
C PHE A 252 -9.59 11.08 5.15
N ALA A 253 -10.13 11.29 6.35
CA ALA A 253 -11.52 11.71 6.55
C ALA A 253 -11.88 13.04 5.86
N THR A 254 -10.90 13.93 5.70
CA THR A 254 -11.09 15.22 5.02
C THR A 254 -11.36 15.04 3.52
N ILE A 255 -10.82 13.99 2.90
CA ILE A 255 -11.14 13.63 1.51
C ILE A 255 -12.63 13.31 1.38
N VAL A 256 -13.18 12.54 2.33
CA VAL A 256 -14.62 12.18 2.31
C VAL A 256 -15.49 13.43 2.45
N ALA A 257 -15.09 14.35 3.32
CA ALA A 257 -15.79 15.64 3.47
C ALA A 257 -15.73 16.47 2.18
N ALA A 258 -14.57 16.53 1.52
CA ALA A 258 -14.39 17.23 0.25
C ALA A 258 -15.24 16.62 -0.88
N VAL A 259 -15.32 15.29 -0.97
CA VAL A 259 -16.17 14.61 -1.94
C VAL A 259 -17.65 14.92 -1.70
N ARG A 260 -18.10 14.91 -0.43
CA ARG A 260 -19.49 15.26 -0.07
C ARG A 260 -19.83 16.68 -0.48
N GLU A 261 -18.94 17.62 -0.17
CA GLU A 261 -19.13 19.03 -0.51
C GLU A 261 -19.11 19.25 -2.02
N GLY A 262 -18.18 18.62 -2.73
CA GLY A 262 -18.11 18.67 -4.19
C GLY A 262 -19.40 18.15 -4.86
N ARG A 263 -19.97 17.05 -4.37
CA ARG A 263 -21.27 16.53 -4.86
C ARG A 263 -22.40 17.52 -4.58
N ARG A 264 -22.40 18.17 -3.39
CA ARG A 264 -23.39 19.20 -3.06
C ARG A 264 -23.31 20.40 -3.99
N ILE A 265 -22.10 20.87 -4.27
CA ILE A 265 -21.84 21.98 -5.20
C ILE A 265 -22.32 21.61 -6.60
N PHE A 266 -21.98 20.42 -7.09
CA PHE A 266 -22.42 19.93 -8.39
C PHE A 266 -23.94 19.86 -8.49
N ASP A 267 -24.64 19.36 -7.48
CA ASP A 267 -26.10 19.32 -7.44
C ASP A 267 -26.71 20.73 -7.48
N ASN A 268 -26.11 21.69 -6.80
CA ASN A 268 -26.55 23.09 -6.82
C ASN A 268 -26.34 23.73 -8.20
N ILE A 269 -25.19 23.51 -8.83
CA ILE A 269 -24.92 23.96 -10.19
C ILE A 269 -25.95 23.35 -11.17
N ARG A 270 -26.20 22.06 -11.06
CA ARG A 270 -27.19 21.35 -11.90
C ARG A 270 -28.59 21.93 -11.73
N LYS A 271 -29.01 22.24 -10.49
CA LYS A 271 -30.31 22.88 -10.22
C LYS A 271 -30.36 24.28 -10.84
N PHE A 272 -29.29 25.07 -10.67
CA PHE A 272 -29.19 26.40 -11.25
C PHE A 272 -29.28 26.39 -12.78
N VAL A 273 -28.51 25.52 -13.43
CA VAL A 273 -28.54 25.37 -14.90
C VAL A 273 -29.96 24.97 -15.38
N ARG A 274 -30.57 24.01 -14.68
CA ARG A 274 -31.95 23.60 -14.99
C ARG A 274 -32.93 24.76 -14.85
N TYR A 275 -32.83 25.54 -13.78
CA TYR A 275 -33.68 26.73 -13.56
C TYR A 275 -33.49 27.75 -14.66
N ALA A 276 -32.25 28.10 -14.98
CA ALA A 276 -31.93 29.07 -16.05
C ALA A 276 -32.45 28.62 -17.43
N LEU A 277 -32.23 27.36 -17.79
CA LEU A 277 -32.72 26.81 -19.06
C LEU A 277 -34.25 26.77 -19.12
N THR A 278 -34.91 26.46 -17.99
CA THR A 278 -36.37 26.42 -17.94
C THR A 278 -36.97 27.83 -18.09
N GLY A 279 -36.37 28.84 -17.40
CA GLY A 279 -36.76 30.23 -17.52
C GLY A 279 -36.63 30.75 -18.95
N ASN A 280 -35.44 30.58 -19.54
CA ASN A 280 -35.20 31.00 -20.93
C ASN A 280 -36.14 30.28 -21.94
N SER A 281 -36.40 28.99 -21.71
CA SER A 281 -37.35 28.23 -22.57
C SER A 281 -38.77 28.79 -22.43
N ALA A 282 -39.22 29.12 -21.22
CA ALA A 282 -40.52 29.68 -20.97
C ALA A 282 -40.68 31.05 -21.66
N GLU A 283 -39.67 31.91 -21.60
CA GLU A 283 -39.65 33.19 -22.31
C GLU A 283 -39.73 33.01 -23.82
N ILE A 284 -38.97 32.11 -24.42
CA ILE A 284 -39.00 31.81 -25.84
C ILE A 284 -40.39 31.31 -26.27
N TRP A 285 -40.94 30.34 -25.49
CA TRP A 285 -42.29 29.83 -25.79
C TRP A 285 -43.38 30.89 -25.65
N LEU A 286 -43.26 31.80 -24.68
CA LEU A 286 -44.17 32.87 -24.43
C LEU A 286 -44.15 33.88 -25.60
N LEU A 287 -42.96 34.25 -26.09
CA LEU A 287 -42.81 35.10 -27.27
C LEU A 287 -43.36 34.46 -28.55
N PHE A 288 -43.30 33.13 -28.65
CA PHE A 288 -43.80 32.40 -29.82
C PHE A 288 -45.32 32.19 -29.79
N LEU A 289 -45.86 31.88 -28.61
CA LEU A 289 -47.29 31.55 -28.46
C LEU A 289 -48.18 32.79 -28.29
N ALA A 290 -47.69 33.87 -27.71
CA ALA A 290 -48.49 35.09 -27.46
C ALA A 290 -49.10 35.64 -28.77
N PRO A 291 -48.34 35.85 -29.86
CA PRO A 291 -48.90 36.31 -31.13
C PRO A 291 -49.88 35.30 -31.74
N LEU A 292 -49.62 34.00 -31.59
CA LEU A 292 -50.48 32.94 -32.14
C LEU A 292 -51.83 32.88 -31.42
N LEU A 293 -51.89 33.31 -30.17
CA LEU A 293 -53.12 33.41 -29.37
C LEU A 293 -53.75 34.81 -29.37
N GLY A 294 -53.25 35.72 -30.18
CA GLY A 294 -53.75 37.08 -30.25
C GLY A 294 -53.50 37.94 -29.02
N MET A 295 -52.54 37.55 -28.16
CA MET A 295 -52.15 38.30 -26.98
C MET A 295 -51.02 39.30 -27.28
N PRO A 296 -50.96 40.44 -26.56
CA PRO A 296 -49.86 41.36 -26.73
C PRO A 296 -48.53 40.71 -26.36
N LEU A 297 -47.45 41.05 -27.07
CA LEU A 297 -46.11 40.58 -26.76
C LEU A 297 -45.70 40.96 -25.32
N PRO A 298 -45.25 40.07 -24.47
CA PRO A 298 -44.72 40.39 -23.16
C PRO A 298 -43.38 41.10 -23.37
N LEU A 299 -43.32 42.37 -22.97
CA LEU A 299 -42.13 43.20 -22.96
C LEU A 299 -41.42 43.05 -21.62
#